data_3f44ba5c8d4f16660cf2c59a79f2af1b
#
_entry.id   3f44ba5c8d4f16660cf2c59a79f2af1b
#
_cell.length_a   1.000
_cell.length_b   1.000
_cell.length_c   1.000
_cell.angle_alpha   90.00
_cell.angle_beta   90.00
_cell.angle_gamma   90.00
#
_symmetry.space_group_name_H-M   'P 1'
#
loop_
_entity.id
_entity.type
_entity.pdbx_description
1 polymer ?
#
loop_
_entity_poly.entity_id
_entity_poly.type
_entity_poly.pdbx_seq_one_letter_code
_entity_poly.pdbx_strand_id
1 'polypeptide(L)'
;GVTVMRTTFIELQTPFMSKIRGRWRAIEPYSEREVLDFPRYGKGGVYWFNTVEALTVADTFPQLKTIITKFGSVPDYYNRLTWLMARLPKAWLKNSALIESLSHISYRMTQVTDPSTGVGIAMRIQIGGQKDGKAATYLATFEHEDTAFCAGCGTGAIAQLILSGQLHKPGVWPVEQALPTSLFEETLAQRQLVIERQE
;
A
#
# COMPACT_ATOMS: atom_id res chain seq x y z
N GLY A 1 7.26 8.12 -9.99
CA GLY A 1 8.34 9.12 -10.14
C GLY A 1 9.48 8.90 -9.14
N VAL A 2 10.56 9.69 -9.26
CA VAL A 2 11.77 9.58 -8.41
C VAL A 2 11.44 9.65 -6.91
N THR A 3 10.50 10.49 -6.51
CA THR A 3 10.08 10.64 -5.09
C THR A 3 9.58 9.32 -4.51
N VAL A 4 8.82 8.53 -5.26
CA VAL A 4 8.33 7.21 -4.82
C VAL A 4 9.50 6.26 -4.60
N MET A 5 10.46 6.22 -5.51
CA MET A 5 11.67 5.40 -5.36
C MET A 5 12.47 5.79 -4.13
N ARG A 6 12.64 7.11 -3.91
CA ARG A 6 13.31 7.62 -2.72
C ARG A 6 12.62 7.19 -1.44
N THR A 7 11.31 7.35 -1.34
CA THR A 7 10.52 6.93 -0.18
C THR A 7 10.69 5.44 0.06
N THR A 8 10.60 4.62 -1.00
CA THR A 8 10.81 3.17 -0.88
C THR A 8 12.18 2.86 -0.24
N PHE A 9 13.26 3.48 -0.72
CA PHE A 9 14.60 3.23 -0.16
C PHE A 9 14.78 3.75 1.27
N ILE A 10 14.11 4.84 1.64
CA ILE A 10 14.11 5.35 3.01
C ILE A 10 13.43 4.36 3.95
N GLU A 11 12.30 3.79 3.55
CA GLU A 11 11.55 2.80 4.34
C GLU A 11 12.32 1.47 4.54
N LEU A 12 13.35 1.18 3.73
CA LEU A 12 14.20 0.01 3.94
C LEU A 12 15.22 0.18 5.09
N GLN A 13 15.40 1.38 5.63
CA GLN A 13 16.50 1.68 6.55
C GLN A 13 16.31 1.14 7.96
N THR A 14 15.06 1.08 8.41
CA THR A 14 14.74 0.78 9.81
C THR A 14 13.59 -0.22 9.93
N PRO A 15 13.66 -1.13 10.91
CA PRO A 15 12.50 -1.94 11.27
C PRO A 15 11.31 -1.07 11.65
N PHE A 16 10.11 -1.54 11.35
CA PHE A 16 8.86 -0.87 11.69
C PHE A 16 7.98 -1.77 12.57
N MET A 17 7.03 -1.17 13.26
CA MET A 17 6.15 -1.91 14.16
C MET A 17 4.89 -2.38 13.43
N SER A 18 4.52 -3.64 13.62
CA SER A 18 3.24 -4.19 13.16
C SER A 18 2.59 -5.04 14.25
N LYS A 19 1.25 -5.09 14.26
CA LYS A 19 0.49 -5.86 15.26
C LYS A 19 0.33 -7.29 14.78
N ILE A 20 0.92 -8.25 15.50
CA ILE A 20 0.88 -9.67 15.18
C ILE A 20 0.37 -10.47 16.38
N ARG A 21 -0.75 -11.16 16.21
CA ARG A 21 -1.41 -11.94 17.28
C ARG A 21 -1.64 -11.13 18.56
N GLY A 22 -2.08 -9.88 18.39
CA GLY A 22 -2.37 -8.97 19.48
C GLY A 22 -1.16 -8.28 20.13
N ARG A 23 0.04 -8.49 19.61
CA ARG A 23 1.28 -7.89 20.15
C ARG A 23 2.02 -7.10 19.08
N TRP A 24 2.56 -5.96 19.45
CA TRP A 24 3.44 -5.20 18.58
C TRP A 24 4.79 -5.91 18.42
N ARG A 25 5.25 -6.04 17.19
CA ARG A 25 6.53 -6.66 16.82
C ARG A 25 7.27 -5.78 15.85
N ALA A 26 8.58 -5.71 16.02
CA ALA A 26 9.47 -5.11 15.04
C ALA A 26 9.60 -6.06 13.84
N ILE A 27 9.37 -5.53 12.65
CA ILE A 27 9.42 -6.24 11.36
C ILE A 27 10.56 -5.64 10.54
N GLU A 28 11.40 -6.50 9.98
CA GLU A 28 12.43 -6.07 9.04
C GLU A 28 11.79 -5.74 7.69
N PRO A 29 12.10 -4.56 7.12
CA PRO A 29 11.56 -4.17 5.82
C PRO A 29 11.96 -5.14 4.71
N TYR A 30 11.07 -5.34 3.76
CA TYR A 30 11.27 -6.19 2.60
C TYR A 30 11.64 -7.64 2.96
N SER A 31 11.12 -8.14 4.08
CA SER A 31 11.23 -9.54 4.52
C SER A 31 9.99 -10.34 4.13
N GLU A 32 10.04 -11.65 4.35
CA GLU A 32 8.92 -12.60 4.23
C GLU A 32 8.12 -12.46 2.92
N ARG A 33 8.77 -12.80 1.81
CA ARG A 33 8.14 -12.84 0.50
C ARG A 33 6.91 -13.73 0.48
N GLU A 34 5.83 -13.21 -0.04
CA GLU A 34 4.60 -13.93 -0.37
C GLU A 34 4.29 -13.72 -1.85
N VAL A 35 3.65 -14.69 -2.49
CA VAL A 35 3.17 -14.55 -3.87
C VAL A 35 1.67 -14.42 -3.84
N LEU A 36 1.17 -13.30 -4.32
CA LEU A 36 -0.25 -13.02 -4.47
C LEU A 36 -0.62 -13.03 -5.95
N ASP A 37 -1.84 -13.44 -6.23
CA ASP A 37 -2.42 -13.39 -7.57
C ASP A 37 -3.31 -12.15 -7.68
N PHE A 38 -3.04 -11.36 -8.71
CA PHE A 38 -3.80 -10.15 -9.05
C PHE A 38 -4.46 -10.41 -10.41
N PRO A 39 -5.78 -10.36 -10.53
CA PRO A 39 -6.51 -10.78 -11.73
C PRO A 39 -5.96 -10.21 -13.04
N ARG A 40 -5.63 -8.92 -13.06
CA ARG A 40 -5.12 -8.23 -14.25
C ARG A 40 -3.61 -8.39 -14.48
N TYR A 41 -2.84 -8.45 -13.39
CA TYR A 41 -1.37 -8.40 -13.44
C TYR A 41 -0.71 -9.75 -13.16
N GLY A 42 -1.51 -10.79 -12.84
CA GLY A 42 -1.01 -12.11 -12.55
C GLY A 42 -0.27 -12.21 -11.22
N LYS A 43 0.59 -13.20 -11.08
CA LYS A 43 1.30 -13.49 -9.83
C LYS A 43 2.44 -12.51 -9.58
N GLY A 44 2.37 -11.78 -8.47
CA GLY A 44 3.39 -10.85 -8.00
C GLY A 44 3.94 -11.21 -6.62
N GLY A 45 5.25 -11.02 -6.42
CA GLY A 45 5.88 -11.12 -5.11
C GLY A 45 5.62 -9.86 -4.29
N VAL A 46 5.19 -10.04 -3.04
CA VAL A 46 5.01 -8.94 -2.08
C VAL A 46 5.81 -9.22 -0.82
N TYR A 47 6.26 -8.18 -0.16
CA TYR A 47 7.14 -8.22 1.01
C TYR A 47 6.62 -7.28 2.08
N TRP A 48 7.00 -7.51 3.35
CA TRP A 48 6.70 -6.58 4.42
C TRP A 48 7.18 -5.17 4.07
N PHE A 49 6.27 -4.22 4.19
CA PHE A 49 6.54 -2.82 3.91
C PHE A 49 5.84 -1.92 4.91
N ASN A 50 6.55 -0.89 5.37
CA ASN A 50 6.00 0.07 6.31
C ASN A 50 4.99 0.97 5.61
N THR A 51 3.77 0.98 6.11
CA THR A 51 2.73 1.93 5.72
C THR A 51 2.05 2.48 6.97
N VAL A 52 1.56 3.70 6.89
CA VAL A 52 0.89 4.36 8.02
C VAL A 52 -0.35 3.59 8.48
N GLU A 53 -0.98 2.86 7.59
CA GLU A 53 -2.17 2.05 7.86
C GLU A 53 -1.90 0.95 8.89
N ALA A 54 -0.67 0.46 9.00
CA ALA A 54 -0.31 -0.50 10.05
C ALA A 54 -0.58 0.03 11.46
N LEU A 55 -0.46 1.34 11.64
CA LEU A 55 -0.68 2.04 12.91
C LEU A 55 -2.13 2.54 13.02
N THR A 56 -2.61 3.28 12.03
CA THR A 56 -3.92 3.94 12.10
C THR A 56 -5.08 2.94 12.12
N VAL A 57 -4.97 1.84 11.38
CA VAL A 57 -5.96 0.74 11.40
C VAL A 57 -5.93 0.00 12.74
N ALA A 58 -4.74 -0.13 13.38
CA ALA A 58 -4.65 -0.75 14.71
C ALA A 58 -5.34 0.08 15.79
N ASP A 59 -5.28 1.41 15.68
CA ASP A 59 -5.91 2.34 16.61
C ASP A 59 -7.41 2.44 16.35
N THR A 60 -7.81 2.45 15.08
CA THR A 60 -9.23 2.54 14.69
C THR A 60 -9.99 1.25 15.01
N PHE A 61 -9.36 0.11 14.84
CA PHE A 61 -9.96 -1.22 15.03
C PHE A 61 -9.17 -2.05 16.05
N PRO A 62 -9.25 -1.72 17.35
CA PRO A 62 -8.43 -2.36 18.40
C PRO A 62 -8.68 -3.87 18.52
N GLN A 63 -9.83 -4.38 18.07
CA GLN A 63 -10.17 -5.80 18.03
C GLN A 63 -9.32 -6.61 17.04
N LEU A 64 -8.69 -5.97 16.04
CA LEU A 64 -7.82 -6.65 15.10
C LEU A 64 -6.58 -7.18 15.82
N LYS A 65 -6.33 -8.48 15.69
CA LYS A 65 -5.18 -9.13 16.32
C LYS A 65 -3.93 -9.11 15.44
N THR A 66 -4.11 -9.05 14.13
CA THR A 66 -2.99 -9.08 13.18
C THR A 66 -3.26 -8.10 12.05
N ILE A 67 -2.27 -7.26 11.76
CA ILE A 67 -2.29 -6.31 10.65
C ILE A 67 -1.01 -6.54 9.87
N ILE A 68 -1.13 -6.80 8.60
CA ILE A 68 -0.03 -7.10 7.69
C ILE A 68 -0.11 -6.13 6.53
N THR A 69 0.96 -5.39 6.33
CA THR A 69 1.11 -4.50 5.18
C THR A 69 2.26 -4.99 4.32
N LYS A 70 2.00 -5.22 3.05
CA LYS A 70 2.99 -5.72 2.09
C LYS A 70 2.97 -4.89 0.82
N PHE A 71 4.11 -4.81 0.18
CA PHE A 71 4.30 -4.11 -1.08
C PHE A 71 5.17 -4.95 -2.02
N GLY A 72 4.93 -4.80 -3.31
CA GLY A 72 5.73 -5.39 -4.36
C GLY A 72 5.56 -4.65 -5.68
N SER A 73 6.38 -4.99 -6.64
CA SER A 73 6.36 -4.46 -7.99
C SER A 73 6.31 -5.59 -9.01
N VAL A 74 5.71 -5.32 -10.15
CA VAL A 74 5.77 -6.20 -11.33
C VAL A 74 6.58 -5.45 -12.38
N PRO A 75 7.54 -6.11 -13.01
CA PRO A 75 7.97 -7.52 -12.86
C PRO A 75 8.80 -7.79 -11.59
N ASP A 76 8.80 -9.07 -11.15
CA ASP A 76 9.36 -9.52 -9.85
C ASP A 76 10.87 -9.27 -9.69
N TYR A 77 11.62 -9.03 -10.76
CA TYR A 77 13.05 -8.72 -10.64
C TYR A 77 13.30 -7.38 -9.92
N TYR A 78 12.38 -6.41 -9.97
CA TYR A 78 12.47 -5.20 -9.17
C TYR A 78 12.38 -5.51 -7.68
N ASN A 79 11.55 -6.46 -7.30
CA ASN A 79 11.45 -6.92 -5.92
C ASN A 79 12.75 -7.54 -5.43
N ARG A 80 13.43 -8.32 -6.28
CA ARG A 80 14.73 -8.91 -5.94
C ARG A 80 15.81 -7.87 -5.74
N LEU A 81 15.83 -6.82 -6.58
CA LEU A 81 16.75 -5.70 -6.43
C LEU A 81 16.47 -4.93 -5.13
N THR A 82 15.21 -4.63 -4.84
CA THR A 82 14.81 -3.95 -3.59
C THR A 82 15.14 -4.80 -2.37
N TRP A 83 14.92 -6.12 -2.46
CA TRP A 83 15.30 -7.06 -1.42
C TRP A 83 16.81 -7.07 -1.14
N LEU A 84 17.62 -7.02 -2.18
CA LEU A 84 19.08 -6.90 -2.05
C LEU A 84 19.46 -5.58 -1.40
N MET A 85 18.84 -4.48 -1.83
CA MET A 85 19.05 -3.16 -1.25
C MET A 85 18.71 -3.12 0.25
N ALA A 86 17.62 -3.76 0.67
CA ALA A 86 17.23 -3.82 2.09
C ALA A 86 18.27 -4.53 2.98
N ARG A 87 19.21 -5.27 2.39
CA ARG A 87 20.29 -5.99 3.11
C ARG A 87 21.65 -5.31 3.07
N LEU A 88 21.72 -4.18 2.39
CA LEU A 88 22.95 -3.37 2.44
C LEU A 88 23.19 -2.81 3.85
N PRO A 89 24.46 -2.51 4.19
CA PRO A 89 24.79 -1.86 5.46
C PRO A 89 23.92 -0.60 5.66
N LYS A 90 23.28 -0.48 6.81
CA LYS A 90 22.38 0.64 7.11
C LYS A 90 23.05 2.01 6.95
N ALA A 91 24.37 2.08 7.15
CA ALA A 91 25.15 3.32 6.92
C ALA A 91 25.10 3.78 5.46
N TRP A 92 25.05 2.86 4.50
CA TRP A 92 24.95 3.19 3.07
C TRP A 92 23.56 3.73 2.74
N LEU A 93 22.51 3.10 3.28
CA LEU A 93 21.12 3.52 3.08
C LEU A 93 20.80 4.88 3.76
N LYS A 94 21.64 5.33 4.71
CA LYS A 94 21.52 6.65 5.32
C LYS A 94 22.23 7.77 4.52
N ASN A 95 23.00 7.39 3.51
CA ASN A 95 23.67 8.37 2.65
C ASN A 95 22.67 8.94 1.64
N SER A 96 22.31 10.21 1.81
CA SER A 96 21.32 10.89 0.97
C SER A 96 21.71 10.94 -0.51
N ALA A 97 23.00 11.14 -0.83
CA ALA A 97 23.48 11.18 -2.21
C ALA A 97 23.36 9.79 -2.88
N LEU A 98 23.65 8.72 -2.14
CA LEU A 98 23.46 7.36 -2.64
C LEU A 98 21.98 7.06 -2.89
N ILE A 99 21.09 7.38 -1.93
CA ILE A 99 19.65 7.21 -2.08
C ILE A 99 19.13 8.00 -3.28
N GLU A 100 19.56 9.23 -3.46
CA GLU A 100 19.18 10.06 -4.61
C GLU A 100 19.59 9.41 -5.93
N SER A 101 20.85 9.00 -6.05
CA SER A 101 21.36 8.34 -7.26
C SER A 101 20.60 7.04 -7.57
N LEU A 102 20.38 6.19 -6.56
CA LEU A 102 19.63 4.95 -6.71
C LEU A 102 18.18 5.22 -7.12
N SER A 103 17.56 6.26 -6.58
CA SER A 103 16.19 6.64 -6.92
C SER A 103 16.06 7.06 -8.38
N HIS A 104 17.01 7.83 -8.89
CA HIS A 104 17.06 8.21 -10.30
C HIS A 104 17.32 7.02 -11.23
N ILE A 105 18.27 6.14 -10.86
CA ILE A 105 18.56 4.92 -11.63
C ILE A 105 17.32 4.03 -11.68
N SER A 106 16.70 3.75 -10.54
CA SER A 106 15.51 2.91 -10.45
C SER A 106 14.35 3.48 -11.27
N TYR A 107 14.14 4.80 -11.19
CA TYR A 107 13.10 5.44 -11.99
C TYR A 107 13.36 5.34 -13.50
N ARG A 108 14.61 5.53 -13.95
CA ARG A 108 14.96 5.34 -15.36
C ARG A 108 14.78 3.88 -15.80
N MET A 109 15.08 2.93 -14.94
CA MET A 109 14.84 1.52 -15.23
C MET A 109 13.35 1.25 -15.47
N THR A 110 12.44 1.79 -14.63
CA THR A 110 11.00 1.63 -14.88
C THR A 110 10.59 2.26 -16.21
N GLN A 111 11.07 3.46 -16.54
CA GLN A 111 10.74 4.10 -17.82
C GLN A 111 11.13 3.26 -19.05
N VAL A 112 12.21 2.48 -18.96
CA VAL A 112 12.64 1.59 -20.05
C VAL A 112 11.75 0.34 -20.12
N THR A 113 11.24 -0.15 -19.03
CA THR A 113 10.46 -1.40 -18.97
C THR A 113 8.96 -1.18 -19.08
N ASP A 114 8.43 -0.03 -18.63
CA ASP A 114 7.01 0.29 -18.64
C ASP A 114 6.31 0.05 -20.01
N PRO A 115 6.91 0.37 -21.16
CA PRO A 115 6.30 0.08 -22.45
C PRO A 115 6.03 -1.42 -22.69
N SER A 116 6.80 -2.30 -22.07
CA SER A 116 6.69 -3.77 -22.25
C SER A 116 5.92 -4.45 -21.14
N THR A 117 5.95 -3.89 -19.92
CA THR A 117 5.33 -4.49 -18.73
C THR A 117 3.99 -3.87 -18.37
N GLY A 118 3.69 -2.72 -18.95
CA GLY A 118 2.56 -1.90 -18.57
C GLY A 118 2.82 -1.08 -17.29
N VAL A 119 1.92 -0.16 -17.01
CA VAL A 119 1.88 0.65 -15.79
C VAL A 119 0.53 0.43 -15.13
N GLY A 120 0.48 0.47 -13.81
CA GLY A 120 -0.78 0.36 -13.10
C GLY A 120 -0.60 0.13 -11.61
N ILE A 121 -1.72 -0.08 -10.96
CA ILE A 121 -1.79 -0.40 -9.54
C ILE A 121 -2.73 -1.59 -9.32
N ALA A 122 -2.34 -2.48 -8.43
CA ALA A 122 -3.19 -3.51 -7.87
C ALA A 122 -3.12 -3.46 -6.35
N MET A 123 -4.27 -3.45 -5.71
CA MET A 123 -4.40 -3.51 -4.25
C MET A 123 -5.27 -4.70 -3.88
N ARG A 124 -4.87 -5.40 -2.83
CA ARG A 124 -5.63 -6.53 -2.27
C ARG A 124 -5.73 -6.37 -0.77
N ILE A 125 -6.95 -6.40 -0.27
CA ILE A 125 -7.26 -6.39 1.16
C ILE A 125 -7.92 -7.72 1.49
N GLN A 126 -7.38 -8.40 2.50
CA GLN A 126 -7.94 -9.66 3.01
C GLN A 126 -8.19 -9.54 4.50
N ILE A 127 -9.40 -9.84 4.93
CA ILE A 127 -9.80 -9.83 6.34
C ILE A 127 -10.26 -11.23 6.70
N GLY A 128 -9.60 -11.84 7.68
CA GLY A 128 -9.99 -13.13 8.24
C GLY A 128 -10.58 -12.96 9.64
N GLY A 129 -11.63 -13.70 9.94
CA GLY A 129 -12.31 -13.61 11.24
C GLY A 129 -13.41 -14.62 11.40
N GLN A 130 -14.41 -14.25 12.19
CA GLN A 130 -15.64 -15.04 12.39
C GLN A 130 -16.86 -14.17 12.08
N LYS A 131 -17.80 -14.74 11.36
CA LYS A 131 -19.15 -14.20 11.08
C LYS A 131 -20.16 -15.23 11.53
N ASP A 132 -21.04 -14.87 12.45
CA ASP A 132 -22.06 -15.77 13.03
C ASP A 132 -21.47 -17.07 13.63
N GLY A 133 -20.32 -16.94 14.29
CA GLY A 133 -19.61 -18.06 14.93
C GLY A 133 -18.86 -19.00 13.97
N LYS A 134 -18.87 -18.73 12.66
CA LYS A 134 -18.14 -19.49 11.64
C LYS A 134 -16.93 -18.72 11.13
N ALA A 135 -15.86 -19.44 10.77
CA ALA A 135 -14.73 -18.83 10.12
C ALA A 135 -15.17 -18.19 8.79
N ALA A 136 -14.77 -16.95 8.58
CA ALA A 136 -15.09 -16.19 7.39
C ALA A 136 -13.86 -15.43 6.89
N THR A 137 -13.74 -15.28 5.57
CA THR A 137 -12.72 -14.49 4.93
C THR A 137 -13.40 -13.54 3.94
N TYR A 138 -13.04 -12.28 4.03
CA TYR A 138 -13.45 -11.25 3.08
C TYR A 138 -12.23 -10.83 2.26
N LEU A 139 -12.40 -10.77 0.95
CA LEU A 139 -11.38 -10.33 0.01
C LEU A 139 -11.91 -9.16 -0.81
N ALA A 140 -11.12 -8.10 -0.89
CA ALA A 140 -11.36 -6.98 -1.80
C ALA A 140 -10.13 -6.74 -2.67
N THR A 141 -10.34 -6.52 -3.96
CA THR A 141 -9.30 -6.17 -4.93
C THR A 141 -9.67 -4.90 -5.67
N PHE A 142 -8.67 -4.08 -5.91
CA PHE A 142 -8.77 -2.87 -6.72
C PHE A 142 -7.60 -2.84 -7.69
N GLU A 143 -7.90 -2.69 -8.97
CA GLU A 143 -6.89 -2.67 -10.03
C GLU A 143 -7.18 -1.56 -11.04
N HIS A 144 -6.14 -0.85 -11.45
CA HIS A 144 -6.27 0.22 -12.42
C HIS A 144 -4.96 0.42 -13.20
N GLU A 145 -5.06 0.84 -14.45
CA GLU A 145 -3.88 1.06 -15.32
C GLU A 145 -3.16 2.39 -15.06
N ASP A 146 -3.78 3.33 -14.36
CA ASP A 146 -3.18 4.63 -14.06
C ASP A 146 -3.16 4.88 -12.55
N THR A 147 -1.99 4.67 -11.94
CA THR A 147 -1.75 4.90 -10.51
C THR A 147 -1.92 6.37 -10.12
N ALA A 148 -1.49 7.30 -10.98
CA ALA A 148 -1.55 8.73 -10.69
C ALA A 148 -2.99 9.23 -10.72
N PHE A 149 -3.79 8.75 -11.66
CA PHE A 149 -5.22 9.02 -11.73
C PHE A 149 -5.93 8.53 -10.46
N CYS A 150 -5.68 7.30 -10.03
CA CYS A 150 -6.30 6.74 -8.83
C CYS A 150 -5.94 7.52 -7.56
N ALA A 151 -4.66 7.88 -7.39
CA ALA A 151 -4.20 8.68 -6.26
C ALA A 151 -4.84 10.08 -6.27
N GLY A 152 -4.94 10.70 -7.45
CA GLY A 152 -5.60 11.98 -7.65
C GLY A 152 -7.10 11.92 -7.35
N CYS A 153 -7.78 10.86 -7.80
CA CYS A 153 -9.20 10.62 -7.51
C CYS A 153 -9.45 10.49 -6.00
N GLY A 154 -8.62 9.72 -5.29
CA GLY A 154 -8.78 9.56 -3.83
C GLY A 154 -8.65 10.88 -3.09
N THR A 155 -7.56 11.60 -3.32
CA THR A 155 -7.31 12.90 -2.67
C THR A 155 -8.34 13.96 -3.07
N GLY A 156 -8.64 14.03 -4.37
CA GLY A 156 -9.61 14.99 -4.91
C GLY A 156 -11.03 14.74 -4.43
N ALA A 157 -11.43 13.47 -4.23
CA ALA A 157 -12.71 13.11 -3.65
C ALA A 157 -12.88 13.65 -2.24
N ILE A 158 -11.88 13.46 -1.38
CA ILE A 158 -11.92 13.96 0.00
C ILE A 158 -11.99 15.49 0.01
N ALA A 159 -11.18 16.16 -0.80
CA ALA A 159 -11.22 17.62 -0.92
C ALA A 159 -12.60 18.11 -1.37
N GLN A 160 -13.22 17.47 -2.35
CA GLN A 160 -14.56 17.79 -2.83
C GLN A 160 -15.62 17.62 -1.74
N LEU A 161 -15.57 16.52 -0.98
CA LEU A 161 -16.50 16.26 0.12
C LEU A 161 -16.38 17.30 1.24
N ILE A 162 -15.16 17.75 1.55
CA ILE A 162 -14.94 18.83 2.54
C ILE A 162 -15.50 20.16 2.01
N LEU A 163 -15.18 20.53 0.78
CA LEU A 163 -15.62 21.80 0.19
C LEU A 163 -17.13 21.87 0.00
N SER A 164 -17.78 20.75 -0.29
CA SER A 164 -19.25 20.68 -0.40
C SER A 164 -19.98 20.58 0.95
N GLY A 165 -19.25 20.48 2.06
CA GLY A 165 -19.82 20.31 3.40
C GLY A 165 -20.37 18.90 3.68
N GLN A 166 -20.22 17.93 2.75
CA GLN A 166 -20.67 16.56 2.96
C GLN A 166 -19.77 15.81 3.96
N LEU A 167 -18.49 16.19 4.05
CA LEU A 167 -17.57 15.71 5.06
C LEU A 167 -17.19 16.85 6.00
N HIS A 168 -17.76 16.83 7.21
CA HIS A 168 -17.46 17.83 8.24
C HIS A 168 -16.96 17.13 9.51
N LYS A 169 -15.64 16.96 9.62
CA LYS A 169 -14.98 16.38 10.80
C LYS A 169 -13.72 17.19 11.11
N PRO A 170 -13.81 18.27 11.89
CA PRO A 170 -12.66 19.09 12.25
C PRO A 170 -11.58 18.29 12.98
N GLY A 171 -10.31 18.57 12.67
CA GLY A 171 -9.16 17.92 13.28
C GLY A 171 -8.31 17.16 12.26
N VAL A 172 -7.38 16.36 12.76
CA VAL A 172 -6.52 15.47 11.96
C VAL A 172 -6.94 14.03 12.23
N TRP A 173 -7.45 13.38 11.20
CA TRP A 173 -8.01 12.05 11.29
C TRP A 173 -7.48 11.15 10.16
N PRO A 174 -7.21 9.87 10.42
CA PRO A 174 -7.00 8.92 9.33
C PRO A 174 -8.30 8.72 8.55
N VAL A 175 -8.17 8.35 7.28
CA VAL A 175 -9.29 8.26 6.33
C VAL A 175 -10.38 7.31 6.83
N GLU A 176 -10.01 6.17 7.39
CA GLU A 176 -10.92 5.16 7.92
C GLU A 176 -11.73 5.64 9.14
N GLN A 177 -11.31 6.72 9.78
CA GLN A 177 -12.07 7.37 10.85
C GLN A 177 -12.88 8.57 10.36
N ALA A 178 -12.39 9.25 9.32
CA ALA A 178 -13.00 10.49 8.85
C ALA A 178 -14.08 10.26 7.81
N LEU A 179 -13.88 9.32 6.89
CA LEU A 179 -14.70 9.12 5.71
C LEU A 179 -15.71 7.97 5.92
N PRO A 180 -17.02 8.26 5.98
CA PRO A 180 -18.05 7.22 5.99
C PRO A 180 -17.99 6.35 4.74
N THR A 181 -18.20 5.03 4.90
CA THR A 181 -18.13 4.06 3.81
C THR A 181 -19.07 4.41 2.65
N SER A 182 -20.29 4.87 2.95
CA SER A 182 -21.26 5.28 1.92
C SER A 182 -20.75 6.41 1.04
N LEU A 183 -20.16 7.45 1.64
CA LEU A 183 -19.57 8.56 0.90
C LEU A 183 -18.37 8.11 0.07
N PHE A 184 -17.55 7.17 0.62
CA PHE A 184 -16.45 6.59 -0.13
C PHE A 184 -16.96 5.83 -1.37
N GLU A 185 -17.97 5.00 -1.22
CA GLU A 185 -18.58 4.23 -2.31
C GLU A 185 -19.20 5.14 -3.39
N GLU A 186 -19.87 6.20 -2.99
CA GLU A 186 -20.39 7.22 -3.92
C GLU A 186 -19.28 7.90 -4.72
N THR A 187 -18.16 8.24 -4.07
CA THR A 187 -17.02 8.87 -4.77
C THR A 187 -16.34 7.92 -5.75
N LEU A 188 -16.27 6.63 -5.44
CA LEU A 188 -15.77 5.61 -6.37
C LEU A 188 -16.70 5.48 -7.59
N ALA A 189 -18.00 5.36 -7.35
CA ALA A 189 -18.99 5.21 -8.42
C ALA A 189 -18.97 6.42 -9.37
N GLN A 190 -18.91 7.65 -8.86
CA GLN A 190 -18.82 8.88 -9.65
C GLN A 190 -17.58 8.92 -10.56
N ARG A 191 -16.50 8.21 -10.19
CA ARG A 191 -15.23 8.17 -10.90
C ARG A 191 -15.02 6.87 -11.67
N GLN A 192 -16.04 6.02 -11.71
CA GLN A 192 -16.01 4.70 -12.37
C GLN A 192 -14.88 3.79 -11.84
N LEU A 193 -14.50 3.97 -10.58
CA LEU A 193 -13.53 3.11 -9.89
C LEU A 193 -14.27 1.95 -9.23
N VAL A 194 -13.84 0.73 -9.52
CA VAL A 194 -14.52 -0.49 -9.07
C VAL A 194 -13.63 -1.25 -8.08
N ILE A 195 -14.20 -1.61 -6.94
CA ILE A 195 -13.61 -2.55 -6.00
C ILE A 195 -14.35 -3.88 -6.13
N GLU A 196 -13.66 -4.92 -6.56
CA GLU A 196 -14.19 -6.28 -6.58
C GLU A 196 -14.16 -6.86 -5.17
N ARG A 197 -15.26 -7.54 -4.77
CA ARG A 197 -15.45 -8.09 -3.43
C ARG A 197 -15.86 -9.55 -3.51
N GLN A 198 -15.28 -10.37 -2.63
CA GLN A 198 -15.57 -11.79 -2.47
C GLN A 198 -15.71 -12.11 -0.98
N GLU A 199 -16.77 -12.82 -0.61
CA GLU A 199 -17.07 -13.29 0.75
C GLU A 199 -16.92 -14.82 0.86
#